data_3d5f9f5bc0b64a6dbf44ff5b44bb7f52
#
_entry.id   3d5f9f5bc0b64a6dbf44ff5b44bb7f52
#
_cell.length_a   1.000
_cell.length_b   1.000
_cell.length_c   1.000
_cell.angle_alpha   90.00
_cell.angle_beta   90.00
_cell.angle_gamma   90.00
#
_symmetry.space_group_name_H-M   'P 1'
#
loop_
_entity.id
_entity.type
_entity.pdbx_description
1 polymer ?
#
loop_
_entity_poly.entity_id
_entity_poly.type
_entity_poly.pdbx_seq_one_letter_code
_entity_poly.pdbx_strand_id
1 'polypeptide(L)'
;MVRVPADNDRPHLVGRRHFLGGLGAGLGLVAVGDAPRVLGLRQPNVSVPSGAGKFVPLSRQVRLSDTRQPADGPYPYVDQGGDHGRHISVNVRGRAGIPSNAVAAVFTVTAINYAEHNFVTMYPSGISAPDVSTLNLRDRYQVVANLATIQLGASGSIEVQSYDECDLIVDVAGYYVEVSEAVTDGRYLGRDIPRRVFDSRHTARGSIGAGEEVAIDLTSFVPSDASAVAVNLTTTDTKGWGFLTCVPFGMSSIPETSNLNVDGVGQTRAAGAVVRVGDDGDRRGFRVWSHGGGHVIVDLLGYYTGADSANGTDGLFVPAAPSRIVDTRKTPHRLWRNWMLESSVPGEAASQASAVAVNVTAVDALGWGYLTMGPARTYRWAPSVYPEYSTVNHTERGQTVANHCVSRVTRDHGLSVYASEGCHVLVDYFGYFTGSPRSAAVGAPDNPAPQAIGPEWMLKVPALNLESRVRDGDSVVVTDEGDTWHWTGTGDMGQSANVALFAHRTDAGGPLRNVHRLVAGDRVEIVTSDRRTFEYEVVERLLTSSDRDEILAATRSLSTTSVSLIACSRKNFLPTSLDYRIVVNAKLVRWYEW
;
A
#
# COMPACT_ATOMS: atom_id res chain seq x y z
N MET A 1 25.14 45.44 28.47
CA MET A 1 24.70 46.27 29.61
C MET A 1 23.20 46.45 29.43
N VAL A 2 22.43 45.92 30.25
CA VAL A 2 21.70 46.04 31.46
C VAL A 2 20.78 44.82 31.59
N ARG A 3 21.06 44.01 32.46
CA ARG A 3 20.51 43.33 33.64
C ARG A 3 19.02 42.98 33.66
N VAL A 4 18.81 41.66 33.86
CA VAL A 4 17.68 40.93 34.42
C VAL A 4 17.38 41.39 35.87
N PRO A 5 16.15 41.21 36.39
CA PRO A 5 16.07 40.27 37.50
C PRO A 5 14.97 39.20 37.37
N ALA A 6 15.32 38.04 37.96
CA ALA A 6 14.44 36.99 38.37
C ALA A 6 13.66 37.38 39.61
N ASP A 7 12.46 36.83 39.81
CA ASP A 7 12.09 36.35 41.14
C ASP A 7 11.07 35.21 41.11
N ASN A 8 11.32 34.30 42.04
CA ASN A 8 10.57 33.11 42.43
C ASN A 8 9.25 33.47 43.07
N ASP A 9 8.28 32.55 42.98
CA ASP A 9 7.62 32.04 44.19
C ASP A 9 6.73 30.82 43.86
N ARG A 10 7.08 29.69 44.47
CA ARG A 10 6.19 28.57 44.78
C ARG A 10 5.68 28.73 46.20
N PRO A 11 4.52 28.16 46.55
CA PRO A 11 4.57 27.30 47.72
C PRO A 11 3.93 25.91 47.53
N HIS A 12 4.50 25.07 48.31
CA HIS A 12 4.28 23.67 48.61
C HIS A 12 2.99 23.33 49.37
N LEU A 13 2.64 22.04 49.25
CA LEU A 13 2.40 21.03 50.30
C LEU A 13 0.93 20.69 50.70
N VAL A 14 0.71 19.37 50.62
CA VAL A 14 0.37 18.35 51.67
C VAL A 14 -1.09 17.97 51.81
N GLY A 15 -1.31 16.64 51.73
CA GLY A 15 -2.18 15.93 52.62
C GLY A 15 -2.81 14.65 52.15
N ARG A 16 -2.14 13.53 52.44
CA ARG A 16 -2.76 12.19 52.52
C ARG A 16 -3.82 12.14 53.61
N ARG A 17 -4.88 11.31 53.42
CA ARG A 17 -5.38 10.43 54.48
C ARG A 17 -6.24 9.30 53.94
N HIS A 18 -5.87 8.10 54.35
CA HIS A 18 -6.64 6.86 54.32
C HIS A 18 -7.91 6.94 55.18
N PHE A 19 -8.93 6.16 54.82
CA PHE A 19 -9.80 5.54 55.81
C PHE A 19 -10.23 4.13 55.33
N LEU A 20 -9.94 3.16 56.20
CA LEU A 20 -10.40 1.80 56.18
C LEU A 20 -11.70 1.69 57.03
N GLY A 21 -12.52 0.74 56.69
CA GLY A 21 -13.35 0.09 57.70
C GLY A 21 -14.80 -0.16 57.33
N GLY A 22 -15.18 -1.44 57.40
CA GLY A 22 -16.50 -1.85 57.83
C GLY A 22 -17.11 -3.05 57.09
N LEU A 23 -16.94 -4.24 57.67
CA LEU A 23 -17.67 -5.48 57.35
C LEU A 23 -19.18 -5.40 57.63
N GLY A 24 -19.95 -6.07 56.76
CA GLY A 24 -21.35 -6.40 57.05
C GLY A 24 -21.83 -7.57 56.19
N ALA A 25 -21.91 -8.74 56.77
CA ALA A 25 -22.41 -9.98 56.16
C ALA A 25 -23.93 -9.94 55.97
N GLY A 26 -24.41 -10.39 54.83
CA GLY A 26 -25.84 -10.64 54.56
C GLY A 26 -25.96 -11.74 53.52
N LEU A 27 -26.20 -12.98 53.99
CA LEU A 27 -26.59 -14.11 53.16
C LEU A 27 -27.98 -13.88 52.58
N GLY A 28 -28.08 -13.86 51.28
CA GLY A 28 -29.30 -13.92 50.51
C GLY A 28 -29.14 -14.87 49.33
N LEU A 29 -29.66 -16.10 49.47
CA LEU A 29 -29.86 -17.02 48.36
C LEU A 29 -30.79 -16.36 47.34
N VAL A 30 -30.32 -16.14 46.11
CA VAL A 30 -31.18 -15.87 44.99
C VAL A 30 -30.83 -16.85 43.87
N ALA A 31 -31.87 -17.43 43.31
CA ALA A 31 -31.93 -18.50 42.34
C ALA A 31 -30.98 -18.29 41.14
N VAL A 32 -30.37 -19.41 40.73
CA VAL A 32 -29.65 -19.55 39.47
C VAL A 32 -30.65 -19.36 38.31
N GLY A 33 -30.70 -18.16 37.77
CA GLY A 33 -31.33 -17.89 36.49
C GLY A 33 -30.34 -18.27 35.37
N ASP A 34 -30.81 -19.03 34.39
CA ASP A 34 -30.11 -19.45 33.22
C ASP A 34 -29.37 -18.26 32.58
N ALA A 35 -28.07 -18.35 32.44
CA ALA A 35 -27.29 -17.44 31.63
C ALA A 35 -27.83 -17.44 30.19
N PRO A 36 -28.03 -16.29 29.56
CA PRO A 36 -28.46 -16.25 28.17
C PRO A 36 -27.39 -16.97 27.34
N ARG A 37 -27.77 -18.08 26.70
CA ARG A 37 -26.99 -18.70 25.65
C ARG A 37 -26.72 -17.64 24.61
N VAL A 38 -25.47 -17.18 24.52
CA VAL A 38 -24.99 -16.44 23.38
C VAL A 38 -25.16 -17.39 22.18
N LEU A 39 -26.22 -17.19 21.42
CA LEU A 39 -26.36 -17.77 20.10
C LEU A 39 -25.15 -17.24 19.31
N GLY A 40 -24.14 -18.11 19.17
CA GLY A 40 -23.03 -17.83 18.27
C GLY A 40 -23.63 -17.51 16.92
N LEU A 41 -23.46 -16.25 16.48
CA LEU A 41 -23.70 -15.87 15.11
C LEU A 41 -22.87 -16.83 14.26
N ARG A 42 -23.53 -17.79 13.62
CA ARG A 42 -22.93 -18.60 12.56
C ARG A 42 -22.36 -17.58 11.57
N GLN A 43 -21.05 -17.50 11.51
CA GLN A 43 -20.42 -16.86 10.36
C GLN A 43 -20.99 -17.52 9.11
N PRO A 44 -21.41 -16.76 8.09
CA PRO A 44 -21.82 -17.37 6.84
C PRO A 44 -20.69 -18.31 6.41
N ASN A 45 -21.02 -19.55 6.04
CA ASN A 45 -20.05 -20.47 5.45
C ASN A 45 -19.56 -19.81 4.15
N VAL A 46 -18.48 -19.07 4.24
CA VAL A 46 -17.75 -18.57 3.07
C VAL A 46 -17.09 -19.80 2.48
N SER A 47 -17.62 -20.31 1.38
CA SER A 47 -17.03 -21.43 0.68
C SER A 47 -15.65 -21.01 0.15
N VAL A 48 -14.67 -21.88 0.33
CA VAL A 48 -13.34 -21.68 -0.27
C VAL A 48 -13.50 -21.73 -1.79
N PRO A 49 -13.04 -20.71 -2.56
CA PRO A 49 -13.06 -20.74 -4.01
C PRO A 49 -12.27 -21.95 -4.54
N SER A 50 -12.73 -22.54 -5.64
CA SER A 50 -12.00 -23.62 -6.31
C SER A 50 -10.61 -23.15 -6.74
N GLY A 51 -9.59 -23.97 -6.51
CA GLY A 51 -8.20 -23.66 -6.82
C GLY A 51 -7.52 -22.70 -5.83
N ALA A 52 -8.22 -22.31 -4.75
CA ALA A 52 -7.59 -21.50 -3.71
C ALA A 52 -6.52 -22.30 -2.94
N GLY A 53 -5.37 -21.68 -2.70
CA GLY A 53 -4.24 -22.32 -2.04
C GLY A 53 -3.74 -21.57 -0.82
N LYS A 54 -3.26 -22.34 0.18
CA LYS A 54 -2.45 -21.82 1.28
C LYS A 54 -0.98 -21.81 0.90
N PHE A 55 -0.25 -20.81 1.36
CA PHE A 55 1.18 -20.67 1.10
C PHE A 55 2.02 -21.58 2.00
N VAL A 56 3.00 -22.24 1.43
CA VAL A 56 4.03 -23.00 2.13
C VAL A 56 5.39 -22.42 1.76
N PRO A 57 6.06 -21.70 2.67
CA PRO A 57 7.40 -21.20 2.42
C PRO A 57 8.41 -22.34 2.41
N LEU A 58 9.34 -22.32 1.47
CA LEU A 58 10.53 -23.18 1.54
C LEU A 58 11.45 -22.70 2.67
N SER A 59 12.30 -23.60 3.17
CA SER A 59 13.29 -23.22 4.19
C SER A 59 14.25 -22.13 3.71
N ARG A 60 14.53 -22.14 2.42
CA ARG A 60 15.31 -21.13 1.69
C ARG A 60 14.83 -21.10 0.24
N GLN A 61 15.20 -20.05 -0.48
CA GLN A 61 15.03 -20.00 -1.93
C GLN A 61 15.87 -21.08 -2.61
N VAL A 62 15.31 -21.78 -3.58
CA VAL A 62 15.93 -22.93 -4.26
C VAL A 62 15.93 -22.71 -5.77
N ARG A 63 17.07 -22.92 -6.42
CA ARG A 63 17.20 -22.86 -7.87
C ARG A 63 16.51 -24.05 -8.54
N LEU A 64 15.56 -23.76 -9.42
CA LEU A 64 14.90 -24.77 -10.25
C LEU A 64 15.53 -24.89 -11.64
N SER A 65 15.90 -23.76 -12.24
CA SER A 65 16.43 -23.73 -13.61
C SER A 65 17.52 -22.68 -13.78
N ASP A 66 18.51 -22.98 -14.63
CA ASP A 66 19.60 -22.07 -14.95
C ASP A 66 20.13 -22.37 -16.36
N THR A 67 19.81 -21.54 -17.34
CA THR A 67 20.17 -21.79 -18.75
C THR A 67 21.65 -21.57 -19.07
N ARG A 68 22.44 -21.08 -18.12
CA ARG A 68 23.90 -21.04 -18.22
C ARG A 68 24.54 -22.43 -18.06
N GLN A 69 23.75 -23.38 -17.56
CA GLN A 69 24.09 -24.79 -17.39
C GLN A 69 23.46 -25.63 -18.52
N PRO A 70 23.98 -26.84 -18.82
CA PRO A 70 23.29 -27.73 -19.73
C PRO A 70 21.86 -28.03 -19.31
N ALA A 71 20.96 -28.22 -20.30
CA ALA A 71 19.52 -28.41 -20.05
C ALA A 71 19.19 -29.66 -19.21
N ASP A 72 20.07 -30.66 -19.23
CA ASP A 72 20.02 -31.90 -18.42
C ASP A 72 20.91 -31.85 -17.17
N GLY A 73 21.48 -30.68 -16.88
CA GLY A 73 22.36 -30.43 -15.74
C GLY A 73 21.64 -30.39 -14.39
N PRO A 74 22.29 -29.84 -13.33
CA PRO A 74 21.76 -29.78 -11.98
C PRO A 74 20.51 -28.91 -11.86
N TYR A 75 20.29 -27.98 -12.80
CA TYR A 75 19.16 -27.06 -12.87
C TYR A 75 18.39 -27.20 -14.20
N PRO A 76 17.70 -28.35 -14.40
CA PRO A 76 17.18 -28.75 -15.70
C PRO A 76 16.03 -27.87 -16.18
N TYR A 77 15.90 -27.76 -17.49
CA TYR A 77 14.80 -27.13 -18.21
C TYR A 77 14.56 -27.86 -19.52
N VAL A 78 13.41 -27.60 -20.13
CA VAL A 78 13.11 -28.06 -21.50
C VAL A 78 13.16 -26.84 -22.40
N ASP A 79 14.09 -26.84 -23.35
CA ASP A 79 14.18 -25.80 -24.36
C ASP A 79 13.04 -26.01 -25.38
N GLN A 80 12.17 -25.01 -25.51
CA GLN A 80 11.03 -25.01 -26.42
C GLN A 80 11.38 -24.39 -27.79
N GLY A 81 12.61 -23.88 -27.92
CA GLY A 81 13.02 -23.08 -29.07
C GLY A 81 12.41 -21.67 -29.03
N GLY A 82 12.87 -20.80 -29.91
CA GLY A 82 12.36 -19.43 -30.09
C GLY A 82 12.97 -18.82 -31.35
N ASP A 83 12.22 -17.97 -32.07
CA ASP A 83 12.71 -17.38 -33.31
C ASP A 83 13.82 -16.35 -33.07
N HIS A 84 13.80 -15.65 -31.92
CA HIS A 84 14.78 -14.62 -31.56
C HIS A 84 15.21 -14.69 -30.10
N GLY A 85 14.35 -15.12 -29.18
CA GLY A 85 14.61 -15.21 -27.75
C GLY A 85 14.66 -16.64 -27.23
N ARG A 86 14.84 -16.78 -25.94
CA ARG A 86 14.84 -18.07 -25.27
C ARG A 86 13.43 -18.39 -24.75
N HIS A 87 12.97 -19.61 -24.99
CA HIS A 87 11.73 -20.14 -24.45
C HIS A 87 12.01 -21.47 -23.75
N ILE A 88 11.78 -21.55 -22.45
CA ILE A 88 11.99 -22.75 -21.65
C ILE A 88 10.75 -23.14 -20.87
N SER A 89 10.54 -24.45 -20.74
CA SER A 89 9.58 -25.02 -19.79
C SER A 89 10.31 -25.54 -18.56
N VAL A 90 9.83 -25.15 -17.37
CA VAL A 90 10.41 -25.52 -16.08
C VAL A 90 9.41 -26.34 -15.29
N ASN A 91 9.77 -27.60 -15.03
CA ASN A 91 8.98 -28.45 -14.17
C ASN A 91 9.10 -28.01 -12.71
N VAL A 92 7.96 -27.83 -12.01
CA VAL A 92 7.89 -27.30 -10.64
C VAL A 92 7.40 -28.36 -9.67
N ARG A 93 6.27 -29.05 -9.97
CA ARG A 93 5.77 -30.13 -9.12
C ARG A 93 6.77 -31.27 -9.04
N GLY A 94 6.94 -31.85 -7.85
CA GLY A 94 7.92 -32.91 -7.58
C GLY A 94 9.35 -32.43 -7.39
N ARG A 95 9.64 -31.12 -7.54
CA ARG A 95 10.98 -30.54 -7.30
C ARG A 95 10.96 -29.70 -6.02
N ALA A 96 12.11 -29.58 -5.36
CA ALA A 96 12.26 -28.83 -4.11
C ALA A 96 11.22 -29.17 -3.03
N GLY A 97 10.65 -30.38 -3.03
CA GLY A 97 9.60 -30.81 -2.11
C GLY A 97 8.20 -30.28 -2.45
N ILE A 98 8.00 -29.66 -3.61
CA ILE A 98 6.70 -29.12 -4.05
C ILE A 98 5.75 -30.27 -4.43
N PRO A 99 4.60 -30.43 -3.77
CA PRO A 99 3.71 -31.58 -3.96
C PRO A 99 2.88 -31.48 -5.25
N SER A 100 2.24 -32.60 -5.63
CA SER A 100 1.44 -32.69 -6.86
C SER A 100 0.18 -31.82 -6.86
N ASN A 101 -0.34 -31.46 -5.68
CA ASN A 101 -1.51 -30.58 -5.51
C ASN A 101 -1.14 -29.10 -5.33
N ALA A 102 0.10 -28.70 -5.63
CA ALA A 102 0.46 -27.28 -5.72
C ALA A 102 -0.25 -26.64 -6.92
N VAL A 103 -0.89 -25.48 -6.70
CA VAL A 103 -1.65 -24.75 -7.73
C VAL A 103 -0.90 -23.53 -8.27
N ALA A 104 0.01 -22.98 -7.49
CA ALA A 104 0.85 -21.86 -7.86
C ALA A 104 2.17 -21.89 -7.08
N ALA A 105 3.15 -21.11 -7.52
CA ALA A 105 4.38 -20.92 -6.76
C ALA A 105 4.90 -19.47 -6.88
N VAL A 106 5.77 -19.11 -5.93
CA VAL A 106 6.42 -17.81 -5.86
C VAL A 106 7.86 -17.97 -6.32
N PHE A 107 8.19 -17.27 -7.39
CA PHE A 107 9.48 -17.35 -8.04
C PHE A 107 10.23 -16.03 -7.97
N THR A 108 11.56 -16.10 -8.03
CA THR A 108 12.39 -15.02 -8.53
C THR A 108 12.92 -15.45 -9.88
N VAL A 109 12.61 -14.68 -10.93
CA VAL A 109 13.24 -14.86 -12.24
C VAL A 109 14.35 -13.85 -12.39
N THR A 110 15.53 -14.31 -12.80
CA THR A 110 16.68 -13.46 -13.13
C THR A 110 17.02 -13.66 -14.60
N ALA A 111 17.16 -12.56 -15.34
CA ALA A 111 17.63 -12.57 -16.72
C ALA A 111 18.97 -11.86 -16.84
N ILE A 112 19.85 -12.44 -17.65
CA ILE A 112 21.14 -11.86 -18.07
C ILE A 112 21.02 -11.56 -19.55
N ASN A 113 20.95 -10.27 -19.88
CA ASN A 113 20.59 -9.80 -21.21
C ASN A 113 21.78 -9.80 -22.18
N TYR A 114 21.58 -10.29 -23.40
CA TYR A 114 22.57 -10.21 -24.48
C TYR A 114 22.12 -9.30 -25.63
N ALA A 115 20.93 -8.75 -25.56
CA ALA A 115 20.34 -7.81 -26.50
C ALA A 115 20.32 -6.36 -25.96
N GLU A 116 19.88 -5.38 -26.76
CA GLU A 116 19.73 -3.99 -26.31
C GLU A 116 18.43 -3.76 -25.53
N HIS A 117 17.31 -4.31 -26.00
CA HIS A 117 16.01 -4.21 -25.34
C HIS A 117 15.39 -5.59 -25.24
N ASN A 118 15.01 -5.98 -24.03
CA ASN A 118 14.43 -7.29 -23.81
C ASN A 118 13.38 -7.26 -22.70
N PHE A 119 12.53 -8.26 -22.67
CA PHE A 119 11.64 -8.53 -21.56
C PHE A 119 11.44 -10.04 -21.41
N VAL A 120 11.08 -10.45 -20.22
CA VAL A 120 10.77 -11.85 -19.90
C VAL A 120 9.35 -11.97 -19.44
N THR A 121 8.63 -12.96 -19.92
CA THR A 121 7.29 -13.33 -19.51
C THR A 121 7.29 -14.71 -18.87
N MET A 122 6.70 -14.82 -17.65
CA MET A 122 6.44 -16.10 -17.00
C MET A 122 4.93 -16.37 -16.98
N TYR A 123 4.54 -17.61 -17.32
CA TYR A 123 3.15 -17.99 -17.39
C TYR A 123 2.95 -19.51 -17.19
N PRO A 124 1.71 -19.97 -16.89
CA PRO A 124 1.43 -21.39 -16.75
C PRO A 124 1.70 -22.15 -18.06
N SER A 125 2.28 -23.34 -17.96
CA SER A 125 2.37 -24.21 -19.14
C SER A 125 0.98 -24.61 -19.66
N GLY A 126 0.88 -24.78 -20.98
CA GLY A 126 -0.37 -25.20 -21.64
C GLY A 126 -1.30 -24.05 -22.05
N ILE A 127 -0.89 -22.80 -21.89
CA ILE A 127 -1.57 -21.62 -22.46
C ILE A 127 -0.63 -20.89 -23.43
N SER A 128 -1.17 -20.07 -24.30
CA SER A 128 -0.37 -19.15 -25.13
C SER A 128 0.26 -18.06 -24.27
N ALA A 129 1.43 -17.57 -24.68
CA ALA A 129 2.10 -16.47 -24.00
C ALA A 129 1.19 -15.23 -23.92
N PRO A 130 0.90 -14.71 -22.71
CA PRO A 130 0.07 -13.53 -22.53
C PRO A 130 0.85 -12.24 -22.88
N ASP A 131 0.12 -11.17 -23.24
CA ASP A 131 0.69 -9.83 -23.50
C ASP A 131 1.03 -9.12 -22.19
N VAL A 132 1.97 -9.67 -21.41
CA VAL A 132 2.46 -9.12 -20.15
C VAL A 132 3.98 -9.24 -20.09
N SER A 133 4.63 -8.51 -19.19
CA SER A 133 6.05 -8.70 -18.89
C SER A 133 6.26 -8.93 -17.39
N THR A 134 7.05 -9.93 -17.05
CA THR A 134 7.49 -10.17 -15.67
C THR A 134 8.66 -9.26 -15.31
N LEU A 135 9.64 -9.13 -16.17
CA LEU A 135 10.76 -8.19 -16.02
C LEU A 135 11.14 -7.58 -17.37
N ASN A 136 11.82 -6.44 -17.32
CA ASN A 136 12.26 -5.68 -18.47
C ASN A 136 13.75 -5.36 -18.35
N LEU A 137 14.47 -5.46 -19.47
CA LEU A 137 15.90 -5.17 -19.58
C LEU A 137 16.09 -4.15 -20.71
N ARG A 138 17.04 -3.24 -20.51
CA ARG A 138 17.32 -2.17 -21.45
C ARG A 138 18.67 -2.34 -22.14
N ASP A 139 19.68 -2.71 -21.36
CA ASP A 139 21.06 -2.65 -21.79
C ASP A 139 21.64 -4.04 -21.93
N ARG A 140 22.57 -4.20 -22.88
CA ARG A 140 23.34 -5.41 -23.04
C ARG A 140 24.14 -5.72 -21.78
N TYR A 141 24.17 -6.98 -21.37
CA TYR A 141 24.78 -7.50 -20.13
C TYR A 141 24.13 -7.03 -18.83
N GLN A 142 22.98 -6.37 -18.92
CA GLN A 142 22.19 -6.04 -17.75
C GLN A 142 21.66 -7.30 -17.06
N VAL A 143 21.73 -7.32 -15.72
CA VAL A 143 21.19 -8.41 -14.90
C VAL A 143 20.01 -7.89 -14.07
N VAL A 144 18.83 -8.43 -14.30
CA VAL A 144 17.61 -8.03 -13.58
C VAL A 144 16.95 -9.24 -12.96
N ALA A 145 16.61 -9.13 -11.68
CA ALA A 145 15.73 -10.07 -10.99
C ALA A 145 14.39 -9.42 -10.66
N ASN A 146 13.32 -10.20 -10.74
CA ASN A 146 12.00 -9.79 -10.25
C ASN A 146 11.26 -10.99 -9.64
N LEU A 147 10.42 -10.70 -8.65
CA LEU A 147 9.48 -11.65 -8.07
C LEU A 147 8.36 -11.96 -9.08
N ALA A 148 7.82 -13.16 -9.03
CA ALA A 148 6.63 -13.54 -9.76
C ALA A 148 5.81 -14.58 -8.98
N THR A 149 4.49 -14.41 -8.91
CA THR A 149 3.57 -15.42 -8.38
C THR A 149 2.81 -16.01 -9.55
N ILE A 150 3.11 -17.25 -9.91
CA ILE A 150 2.63 -17.87 -11.16
C ILE A 150 1.79 -19.11 -10.85
N GLN A 151 0.61 -19.18 -11.47
CA GLN A 151 -0.19 -20.40 -11.55
C GLN A 151 0.63 -21.52 -12.21
N LEU A 152 0.54 -22.74 -11.71
CA LEU A 152 1.13 -23.89 -12.38
C LEU A 152 0.19 -24.43 -13.44
N GLY A 153 0.74 -24.77 -14.60
CA GLY A 153 -0.02 -25.49 -15.63
C GLY A 153 -0.51 -26.86 -15.16
N ALA A 154 -1.37 -27.49 -15.92
CA ALA A 154 -1.91 -28.82 -15.60
C ALA A 154 -0.80 -29.86 -15.39
N SER A 155 0.28 -29.79 -16.16
CA SER A 155 1.49 -30.62 -16.01
C SER A 155 2.29 -30.33 -14.73
N GLY A 156 2.02 -29.22 -14.03
CA GLY A 156 2.81 -28.76 -12.90
C GLY A 156 4.06 -27.96 -13.30
N SER A 157 4.10 -27.46 -14.52
CA SER A 157 5.19 -26.68 -15.09
C SER A 157 4.77 -25.22 -15.33
N ILE A 158 5.75 -24.39 -15.57
CA ILE A 158 5.64 -23.02 -16.04
C ILE A 158 6.45 -22.83 -17.31
N GLU A 159 6.08 -21.83 -18.10
CA GLU A 159 6.84 -21.35 -19.25
C GLU A 159 7.55 -20.04 -18.87
N VAL A 160 8.77 -19.89 -19.34
CA VAL A 160 9.55 -18.67 -19.22
C VAL A 160 10.09 -18.31 -20.58
N GLN A 161 9.67 -17.16 -21.10
CA GLN A 161 10.01 -16.73 -22.46
C GLN A 161 10.60 -15.34 -22.44
N SER A 162 11.73 -15.13 -23.12
CA SER A 162 12.28 -13.82 -23.42
C SER A 162 11.95 -13.38 -24.84
N TYR A 163 11.89 -12.08 -25.05
CA TYR A 163 11.69 -11.49 -26.37
C TYR A 163 12.92 -11.65 -27.26
N ASP A 164 14.12 -11.50 -26.66
CA ASP A 164 15.41 -11.61 -27.35
C ASP A 164 16.39 -12.45 -26.52
N GLU A 165 17.59 -12.65 -27.00
CA GLU A 165 18.61 -13.52 -26.41
C GLU A 165 18.97 -13.11 -24.98
N CYS A 166 18.82 -14.04 -24.04
CA CYS A 166 19.26 -13.89 -22.66
C CYS A 166 19.45 -15.25 -21.99
N ASP A 167 20.20 -15.27 -20.89
CA ASP A 167 20.13 -16.38 -19.95
C ASP A 167 19.03 -16.16 -18.91
N LEU A 168 18.39 -17.26 -18.53
CA LEU A 168 17.27 -17.30 -17.59
C LEU A 168 17.61 -18.16 -16.38
N ILE A 169 17.36 -17.62 -15.20
CA ILE A 169 17.49 -18.33 -13.93
C ILE A 169 16.15 -18.26 -13.22
N VAL A 170 15.66 -19.40 -12.71
CA VAL A 170 14.40 -19.50 -12.00
C VAL A 170 14.65 -20.09 -10.62
N ASP A 171 14.44 -19.27 -9.60
CA ASP A 171 14.53 -19.64 -8.20
C ASP A 171 13.12 -19.65 -7.58
N VAL A 172 12.79 -20.61 -6.69
CA VAL A 172 11.49 -20.72 -6.01
C VAL A 172 11.63 -20.45 -4.52
N ALA A 173 10.75 -19.60 -3.98
CA ALA A 173 10.71 -19.22 -2.57
C ALA A 173 9.67 -20.00 -1.76
N GLY A 174 8.61 -20.47 -2.42
CA GLY A 174 7.51 -21.21 -1.81
C GLY A 174 6.42 -21.49 -2.83
N TYR A 175 5.37 -22.16 -2.37
CA TYR A 175 4.28 -22.61 -3.24
C TYR A 175 2.92 -22.53 -2.54
N TYR A 176 1.85 -22.57 -3.32
CA TYR A 176 0.48 -22.61 -2.82
C TYR A 176 -0.10 -24.01 -3.04
N VAL A 177 -0.59 -24.61 -1.95
CA VAL A 177 -1.25 -25.93 -1.95
C VAL A 177 -2.75 -25.73 -1.89
N GLU A 178 -3.46 -26.36 -2.83
CA GLU A 178 -4.92 -26.28 -2.88
C GLU A 178 -5.55 -26.73 -1.57
N VAL A 179 -6.58 -25.99 -1.13
CA VAL A 179 -7.36 -26.27 0.06
C VAL A 179 -8.85 -26.14 -0.24
N SER A 180 -9.68 -26.94 0.42
CA SER A 180 -11.13 -26.96 0.27
C SER A 180 -11.89 -26.43 1.50
N GLU A 181 -11.15 -26.13 2.58
CA GLU A 181 -11.71 -25.66 3.84
C GLU A 181 -10.82 -24.59 4.48
N ALA A 182 -11.31 -24.00 5.56
CA ALA A 182 -10.56 -23.02 6.35
C ALA A 182 -9.27 -23.62 6.93
N VAL A 183 -8.20 -22.84 6.97
CA VAL A 183 -6.88 -23.25 7.46
C VAL A 183 -6.33 -22.21 8.44
N THR A 184 -5.40 -22.63 9.28
CA THR A 184 -4.69 -21.73 10.21
C THR A 184 -3.50 -21.06 9.55
N ASP A 185 -2.68 -21.81 8.85
CA ASP A 185 -1.40 -21.40 8.28
C ASP A 185 -1.47 -21.04 6.79
N GLY A 186 -0.50 -20.28 6.33
CA GLY A 186 -0.30 -19.97 4.91
C GLY A 186 -1.30 -18.99 4.29
N ARG A 187 -2.09 -18.28 5.09
CA ARG A 187 -3.00 -17.24 4.64
C ARG A 187 -2.29 -15.88 4.62
N TYR A 188 -2.38 -15.14 3.55
CA TYR A 188 -1.77 -13.82 3.43
C TYR A 188 -2.62 -12.73 4.09
N LEU A 189 -2.04 -12.00 5.03
CA LEU A 189 -2.64 -10.84 5.67
C LEU A 189 -1.84 -9.59 5.29
N GLY A 190 -2.39 -8.86 4.31
CA GLY A 190 -1.76 -7.65 3.77
C GLY A 190 -1.92 -6.45 4.69
N ARG A 191 -0.96 -5.54 4.65
CA ARG A 191 -1.06 -4.22 5.27
C ARG A 191 -1.74 -3.26 4.32
N ASP A 192 -2.53 -2.33 4.85
CA ASP A 192 -3.19 -1.32 4.02
C ASP A 192 -2.16 -0.36 3.41
N ILE A 193 -1.14 -0.04 4.18
CA ILE A 193 0.02 0.73 3.75
C ILE A 193 1.26 -0.08 4.11
N PRO A 194 2.17 -0.32 3.18
CA PRO A 194 3.47 -0.90 3.47
C PRO A 194 4.17 -0.15 4.60
N ARG A 195 4.81 -0.89 5.50
CA ARG A 195 5.52 -0.32 6.63
C ARG A 195 7.02 -0.48 6.46
N ARG A 196 7.75 0.62 6.47
CA ARG A 196 9.20 0.57 6.54
C ARG A 196 9.65 -0.08 7.84
N VAL A 197 10.27 -1.26 7.73
CA VAL A 197 10.77 -2.03 8.86
C VAL A 197 12.27 -1.85 9.03
N PHE A 198 12.95 -1.45 7.95
CA PHE A 198 14.39 -1.15 7.98
C PHE A 198 14.78 -0.13 6.92
N ASP A 199 15.67 0.77 7.27
CA ASP A 199 16.28 1.75 6.36
C ASP A 199 17.69 2.08 6.85
N SER A 200 18.71 1.56 6.19
CA SER A 200 20.10 1.76 6.61
C SER A 200 20.57 3.21 6.53
N ARG A 201 19.89 4.06 5.76
CA ARG A 201 20.20 5.50 5.68
C ARG A 201 19.96 6.22 7.01
N HIS A 202 19.07 5.67 7.83
CA HIS A 202 18.66 6.20 9.13
C HIS A 202 19.25 5.41 10.32
N THR A 203 20.21 4.52 10.08
CA THR A 203 20.92 3.79 11.14
C THR A 203 22.33 4.35 11.34
N ALA A 204 22.88 4.20 12.54
CA ALA A 204 24.26 4.59 12.82
C ALA A 204 25.30 3.84 11.97
N ARG A 205 24.97 2.63 11.50
CA ARG A 205 25.83 1.83 10.62
C ARG A 205 25.95 2.45 9.22
N GLY A 206 24.89 3.09 8.71
CA GLY A 206 24.85 3.60 7.35
C GLY A 206 24.77 2.49 6.30
N SER A 207 25.43 2.67 5.14
CA SER A 207 25.45 1.69 4.05
C SER A 207 26.15 0.39 4.45
N ILE A 208 25.71 -0.71 3.87
CA ILE A 208 26.28 -2.04 4.06
C ILE A 208 27.46 -2.20 3.10
N GLY A 209 28.57 -2.79 3.57
CA GLY A 209 29.75 -3.11 2.76
C GLY A 209 29.50 -4.29 1.81
N ALA A 210 30.39 -4.45 0.84
CA ALA A 210 30.41 -5.62 -0.02
C ALA A 210 30.72 -6.90 0.78
N GLY A 211 29.92 -7.94 0.59
CA GLY A 211 30.03 -9.20 1.34
C GLY A 211 29.47 -9.14 2.76
N GLU A 212 28.87 -8.03 3.16
CA GLU A 212 28.25 -7.87 4.48
C GLU A 212 26.75 -8.14 4.47
N GLU A 213 26.20 -8.29 5.67
CA GLU A 213 24.76 -8.51 5.89
C GLU A 213 24.18 -7.60 6.96
N VAL A 214 22.88 -7.42 6.92
CA VAL A 214 22.11 -6.71 7.93
C VAL A 214 20.91 -7.52 8.38
N ALA A 215 20.66 -7.52 9.67
CA ALA A 215 19.50 -8.18 10.29
C ALA A 215 18.24 -7.32 10.11
N ILE A 216 17.17 -7.95 9.67
CA ILE A 216 15.82 -7.38 9.58
C ILE A 216 14.98 -8.06 10.67
N ASP A 217 14.89 -7.40 11.81
CA ASP A 217 14.12 -7.87 12.95
C ASP A 217 12.64 -7.53 12.76
N LEU A 218 11.82 -8.57 12.69
CA LEU A 218 10.37 -8.48 12.49
C LEU A 218 9.57 -8.77 13.77
N THR A 219 10.21 -9.02 14.91
CA THR A 219 9.58 -9.45 16.16
C THR A 219 8.43 -8.54 16.58
N SER A 220 8.55 -7.23 16.40
CA SER A 220 7.50 -6.26 16.74
C SER A 220 6.57 -5.88 15.57
N PHE A 221 6.78 -6.47 14.38
CA PHE A 221 6.09 -6.07 13.15
C PHE A 221 5.07 -7.07 12.66
N VAL A 222 5.26 -8.35 13.00
CA VAL A 222 4.36 -9.45 12.62
C VAL A 222 4.05 -10.33 13.83
N PRO A 223 2.94 -11.09 13.83
CA PRO A 223 2.64 -12.07 14.90
C PRO A 223 3.77 -13.08 15.09
N SER A 224 3.87 -13.61 16.32
CA SER A 224 4.92 -14.58 16.69
C SER A 224 4.87 -15.88 15.91
N ASP A 225 3.74 -16.21 15.31
CA ASP A 225 3.53 -17.42 14.49
C ASP A 225 3.64 -17.15 12.98
N ALA A 226 3.89 -15.90 12.54
CA ALA A 226 4.03 -15.60 11.11
C ALA A 226 5.07 -16.51 10.45
N SER A 227 4.68 -17.21 9.38
CA SER A 227 5.51 -18.21 8.70
C SER A 227 6.43 -17.58 7.64
N ALA A 228 5.96 -16.52 6.97
CA ALA A 228 6.69 -15.77 5.95
C ALA A 228 6.19 -14.33 5.86
N VAL A 229 6.95 -13.48 5.20
CA VAL A 229 6.58 -12.08 4.88
C VAL A 229 6.70 -11.81 3.40
N ALA A 230 5.83 -10.94 2.90
CA ALA A 230 6.01 -10.28 1.61
C ALA A 230 6.58 -8.87 1.87
N VAL A 231 7.70 -8.57 1.23
CA VAL A 231 8.41 -7.30 1.38
C VAL A 231 8.74 -6.70 0.02
N ASN A 232 8.91 -5.38 -0.01
CA ASN A 232 9.63 -4.69 -1.07
C ASN A 232 11.03 -4.39 -0.58
N LEU A 233 12.02 -4.94 -1.28
CA LEU A 233 13.44 -4.77 -1.00
C LEU A 233 13.98 -3.71 -1.95
N THR A 234 14.57 -2.64 -1.42
CA THR A 234 15.19 -1.59 -2.21
C THR A 234 16.65 -1.44 -1.83
N THR A 235 17.53 -1.34 -2.82
CA THR A 235 18.90 -0.85 -2.62
C THR A 235 19.06 0.51 -3.28
N THR A 236 19.88 1.37 -2.67
CA THR A 236 20.22 2.70 -3.21
C THR A 236 21.66 3.04 -2.90
N ASP A 237 22.25 3.96 -3.68
CA ASP A 237 23.66 4.33 -3.57
C ASP A 237 24.59 3.11 -3.57
N THR A 238 24.33 2.19 -4.48
CA THR A 238 25.14 0.96 -4.63
C THR A 238 26.61 1.28 -4.84
N LYS A 239 27.49 0.44 -4.27
CA LYS A 239 28.96 0.66 -4.33
C LYS A 239 29.62 -0.08 -5.50
N GLY A 240 28.90 -1.02 -6.12
CA GLY A 240 29.36 -1.81 -7.25
C GLY A 240 28.24 -2.62 -7.86
N TRP A 241 28.56 -3.42 -8.87
CA TRP A 241 27.65 -4.44 -9.38
C TRP A 241 27.44 -5.54 -8.32
N GLY A 242 26.32 -6.20 -8.37
CA GLY A 242 26.04 -7.29 -7.44
C GLY A 242 24.56 -7.54 -7.23
N PHE A 243 24.26 -8.14 -6.09
CA PHE A 243 22.89 -8.54 -5.75
C PHE A 243 22.65 -8.54 -4.26
N LEU A 244 21.40 -8.53 -3.89
CA LEU A 244 20.92 -8.76 -2.54
C LEU A 244 20.25 -10.13 -2.44
N THR A 245 20.50 -10.83 -1.34
CA THR A 245 19.88 -12.11 -1.00
C THR A 245 19.27 -12.06 0.39
N CYS A 246 18.00 -12.44 0.50
CA CYS A 246 17.31 -12.59 1.78
C CYS A 246 17.57 -13.99 2.35
N VAL A 247 18.03 -14.05 3.58
CA VAL A 247 18.41 -15.28 4.29
C VAL A 247 17.63 -15.37 5.60
N PRO A 248 16.70 -16.32 5.79
CA PRO A 248 15.99 -16.50 7.05
C PRO A 248 16.94 -16.61 8.25
N PHE A 249 16.57 -16.08 9.41
CA PHE A 249 17.35 -16.28 10.63
C PHE A 249 17.48 -17.78 10.94
N GLY A 250 18.53 -18.16 11.66
CA GLY A 250 18.86 -19.56 11.94
C GLY A 250 19.59 -20.30 10.81
N MET A 251 19.67 -19.73 9.61
CA MET A 251 20.48 -20.31 8.51
C MET A 251 21.92 -19.84 8.59
N SER A 252 22.86 -20.78 8.42
CA SER A 252 24.32 -20.50 8.44
C SER A 252 24.90 -20.17 7.07
N SER A 253 24.26 -20.62 5.98
CA SER A 253 24.75 -20.43 4.61
C SER A 253 23.93 -19.41 3.83
N ILE A 254 24.59 -18.61 3.00
CA ILE A 254 23.96 -17.73 2.03
C ILE A 254 23.59 -18.57 0.81
N PRO A 255 22.31 -18.54 0.35
CA PRO A 255 21.92 -19.26 -0.86
C PRO A 255 22.57 -18.65 -2.11
N GLU A 256 22.79 -19.46 -3.15
CA GLU A 256 23.28 -19.02 -4.46
C GLU A 256 22.19 -18.35 -5.32
N THR A 257 21.18 -17.76 -4.68
CA THR A 257 20.04 -17.10 -5.32
C THR A 257 20.08 -15.61 -5.06
N SER A 258 19.45 -14.82 -5.92
CA SER A 258 19.31 -13.39 -5.72
C SER A 258 17.84 -12.97 -5.64
N ASN A 259 17.54 -11.96 -4.83
CA ASN A 259 16.24 -11.31 -4.80
C ASN A 259 16.21 -10.02 -5.61
N LEU A 260 17.35 -9.32 -5.68
CA LEU A 260 17.52 -8.07 -6.40
C LEU A 260 18.92 -7.96 -6.96
N ASN A 261 19.06 -7.55 -8.23
CA ASN A 261 20.36 -7.37 -8.89
C ASN A 261 20.58 -5.91 -9.28
N VAL A 262 21.84 -5.49 -9.26
CA VAL A 262 22.30 -4.15 -9.67
C VAL A 262 23.56 -4.28 -10.55
N ASP A 263 23.69 -3.38 -11.51
CA ASP A 263 24.71 -3.45 -12.55
C ASP A 263 25.93 -2.57 -12.27
N GLY A 264 25.85 -1.65 -11.29
CA GLY A 264 26.94 -0.70 -11.04
C GLY A 264 26.76 0.18 -9.82
N VAL A 265 27.61 1.21 -9.76
CA VAL A 265 27.65 2.20 -8.67
C VAL A 265 26.51 3.21 -8.79
N GLY A 266 25.97 3.67 -7.65
CA GLY A 266 25.00 4.75 -7.57
C GLY A 266 23.58 4.39 -8.01
N GLN A 267 23.29 3.11 -8.23
CA GLN A 267 21.95 2.67 -8.65
C GLN A 267 20.96 2.65 -7.48
N THR A 268 19.69 2.89 -7.83
CA THR A 268 18.53 2.65 -6.98
C THR A 268 17.60 1.68 -7.70
N ARG A 269 17.32 0.54 -7.07
CA ARG A 269 16.43 -0.50 -7.63
C ARG A 269 15.61 -1.16 -6.53
N ALA A 270 14.37 -1.52 -6.84
CA ALA A 270 13.49 -2.27 -5.96
C ALA A 270 13.08 -3.59 -6.59
N ALA A 271 12.87 -4.61 -5.76
CA ALA A 271 12.28 -5.88 -6.13
C ALA A 271 11.42 -6.44 -4.98
N GLY A 272 10.29 -7.05 -5.31
CA GLY A 272 9.51 -7.82 -4.35
C GLY A 272 10.28 -9.05 -3.87
N ALA A 273 10.06 -9.47 -2.63
CA ALA A 273 10.53 -10.74 -2.11
C ALA A 273 9.50 -11.35 -1.15
N VAL A 274 9.37 -12.68 -1.20
CA VAL A 274 8.67 -13.45 -0.19
C VAL A 274 9.71 -14.27 0.57
N VAL A 275 9.79 -14.02 1.87
CA VAL A 275 10.87 -14.56 2.71
C VAL A 275 10.27 -15.29 3.91
N ARG A 276 10.73 -16.52 4.16
CA ARG A 276 10.40 -17.25 5.39
C ARG A 276 10.88 -16.44 6.60
N VAL A 277 10.05 -16.35 7.63
CA VAL A 277 10.46 -15.78 8.93
C VAL A 277 11.24 -16.85 9.68
N GLY A 278 12.54 -16.64 9.83
CA GLY A 278 13.41 -17.48 10.64
C GLY A 278 13.47 -17.00 12.09
N ASP A 279 14.18 -17.77 12.93
CA ASP A 279 14.37 -17.50 14.35
C ASP A 279 15.86 -17.68 14.67
N ASP A 280 16.45 -16.74 15.44
CA ASP A 280 17.83 -16.82 15.92
C ASP A 280 17.91 -16.93 17.45
N GLY A 281 16.78 -17.22 18.11
CA GLY A 281 16.61 -17.36 19.55
C GLY A 281 16.07 -16.11 20.23
N ASP A 282 16.55 -14.92 19.86
CA ASP A 282 16.13 -13.63 20.42
C ASP A 282 15.20 -12.85 19.49
N ARG A 283 15.35 -13.04 18.19
CA ARG A 283 14.66 -12.26 17.15
C ARG A 283 14.05 -13.17 16.09
N ARG A 284 12.98 -12.68 15.49
CA ARG A 284 12.35 -13.33 14.34
C ARG A 284 12.44 -12.44 13.10
N GLY A 285 12.84 -13.04 11.98
CA GLY A 285 13.03 -12.27 10.75
C GLY A 285 13.99 -12.95 9.79
N PHE A 286 14.78 -12.12 9.12
CA PHE A 286 15.76 -12.56 8.11
C PHE A 286 16.93 -11.58 8.04
N ARG A 287 18.00 -11.99 7.36
CA ARG A 287 19.13 -11.13 7.02
C ARG A 287 19.07 -10.77 5.55
N VAL A 288 19.54 -9.58 5.20
CA VAL A 288 19.82 -9.19 3.83
C VAL A 288 21.33 -9.17 3.66
N TRP A 289 21.85 -10.08 2.85
CA TRP A 289 23.23 -10.11 2.45
C TRP A 289 23.43 -9.32 1.15
N SER A 290 24.51 -8.54 1.05
CA SER A 290 24.83 -7.71 -0.10
C SER A 290 26.15 -8.12 -0.74
N HIS A 291 26.13 -8.47 -2.02
CA HIS A 291 27.36 -8.77 -2.77
C HIS A 291 28.19 -7.50 -3.03
N GLY A 292 27.57 -6.42 -3.51
CA GLY A 292 28.26 -5.21 -3.99
C GLY A 292 28.27 -4.03 -3.02
N GLY A 293 27.51 -4.10 -1.94
CA GLY A 293 27.33 -3.01 -0.98
C GLY A 293 26.37 -1.91 -1.45
N GLY A 294 25.95 -1.08 -0.50
CA GLY A 294 24.98 0.01 -0.72
C GLY A 294 24.04 0.21 0.46
N HIS A 295 23.09 1.10 0.34
CA HIS A 295 22.00 1.19 1.32
C HIS A 295 20.95 0.13 1.05
N VAL A 296 20.32 -0.37 2.13
CA VAL A 296 19.22 -1.32 2.08
C VAL A 296 18.01 -0.75 2.78
N ILE A 297 16.86 -0.87 2.13
CA ILE A 297 15.55 -0.45 2.64
C ILE A 297 14.61 -1.64 2.51
N VAL A 298 13.81 -1.89 3.54
CA VAL A 298 12.83 -2.98 3.55
C VAL A 298 11.47 -2.44 3.97
N ASP A 299 10.49 -2.57 3.08
CA ASP A 299 9.11 -2.19 3.31
C ASP A 299 8.25 -3.46 3.40
N LEU A 300 7.58 -3.68 4.54
CA LEU A 300 6.71 -4.82 4.81
C LEU A 300 5.34 -4.61 4.16
N LEU A 301 4.95 -5.47 3.22
CA LEU A 301 3.66 -5.46 2.53
C LEU A 301 2.60 -6.25 3.29
N GLY A 302 2.99 -7.32 3.96
CA GLY A 302 2.13 -8.23 4.71
C GLY A 302 2.87 -9.48 5.13
N TYR A 303 2.15 -10.40 5.76
CA TYR A 303 2.71 -11.65 6.27
C TYR A 303 1.78 -12.84 5.97
N TYR A 304 2.34 -14.02 6.03
CA TYR A 304 1.62 -15.28 5.95
C TYR A 304 1.45 -15.87 7.35
N THR A 305 0.25 -16.32 7.68
CA THR A 305 -0.08 -16.90 8.98
C THR A 305 0.70 -18.19 9.23
N GLY A 306 0.88 -18.52 10.49
CA GLY A 306 1.45 -19.78 10.94
C GLY A 306 0.43 -20.72 11.56
N ALA A 307 0.92 -21.82 12.16
CA ALA A 307 0.07 -22.90 12.66
C ALA A 307 -0.81 -22.48 13.85
N ASP A 308 -0.37 -21.52 14.65
CA ASP A 308 -1.08 -21.06 15.85
C ASP A 308 -2.10 -19.93 15.57
N SER A 309 -2.22 -19.53 14.32
CA SER A 309 -3.19 -18.52 13.89
C SER A 309 -4.63 -19.06 13.96
N ALA A 310 -5.59 -18.14 14.08
CA ALA A 310 -7.00 -18.51 14.01
C ALA A 310 -7.34 -19.13 12.65
N ASN A 311 -8.20 -20.15 12.65
CA ASN A 311 -8.69 -20.80 11.45
C ASN A 311 -9.54 -19.84 10.60
N GLY A 312 -9.35 -19.84 9.28
CA GLY A 312 -10.09 -18.94 8.39
C GLY A 312 -9.88 -19.22 6.90
N THR A 313 -10.68 -18.55 6.08
CA THR A 313 -10.62 -18.64 4.61
C THR A 313 -10.05 -17.37 3.96
N ASP A 314 -9.91 -16.29 4.72
CA ASP A 314 -9.34 -15.02 4.23
C ASP A 314 -7.82 -15.15 4.04
N GLY A 315 -7.31 -14.67 2.93
CA GLY A 315 -5.89 -14.69 2.62
C GLY A 315 -5.41 -15.93 1.87
N LEU A 316 -6.31 -16.81 1.41
CA LEU A 316 -5.96 -17.89 0.48
C LEU A 316 -5.71 -17.31 -0.92
N PHE A 317 -4.73 -17.80 -1.63
CA PHE A 317 -4.41 -17.33 -2.97
C PHE A 317 -5.21 -18.07 -4.03
N VAL A 318 -5.94 -17.34 -4.85
CA VAL A 318 -6.60 -17.85 -6.06
C VAL A 318 -5.79 -17.40 -7.27
N PRO A 319 -5.03 -18.30 -7.89
CA PRO A 319 -4.19 -17.95 -9.02
C PRO A 319 -5.03 -17.67 -10.26
N ALA A 320 -4.51 -16.80 -11.12
CA ALA A 320 -5.05 -16.51 -12.44
C ALA A 320 -3.97 -16.53 -13.50
N ALA A 321 -4.34 -16.83 -14.73
CA ALA A 321 -3.46 -16.62 -15.87
C ALA A 321 -3.09 -15.12 -15.95
N PRO A 322 -1.83 -14.78 -16.19
CA PRO A 322 -1.39 -13.38 -16.23
C PRO A 322 -2.19 -12.57 -17.26
N SER A 323 -2.68 -11.42 -16.86
CA SER A 323 -3.46 -10.54 -17.74
C SER A 323 -3.24 -9.07 -17.41
N ARG A 324 -3.23 -8.21 -18.45
CA ARG A 324 -3.06 -6.78 -18.28
C ARG A 324 -4.36 -6.10 -17.89
N ILE A 325 -4.37 -5.40 -16.75
CA ILE A 325 -5.53 -4.67 -16.24
C ILE A 325 -5.40 -3.16 -16.40
N VAL A 326 -4.17 -2.64 -16.57
CA VAL A 326 -3.90 -1.23 -16.86
C VAL A 326 -2.84 -1.13 -17.96
N ASP A 327 -3.11 -0.29 -18.96
CA ASP A 327 -2.14 0.11 -19.99
C ASP A 327 -2.39 1.56 -20.42
N THR A 328 -1.66 2.49 -19.82
CA THR A 328 -1.80 3.91 -20.14
C THR A 328 -1.22 4.32 -21.49
N ARG A 329 -0.52 3.43 -22.19
CA ARG A 329 -0.06 3.67 -23.59
C ARG A 329 -1.24 3.63 -24.56
N LYS A 330 -2.30 2.89 -24.22
CA LYS A 330 -3.56 2.78 -24.99
C LYS A 330 -4.52 3.95 -24.74
N THR A 331 -4.21 4.79 -23.76
CA THR A 331 -4.95 6.01 -23.45
C THR A 331 -4.10 7.23 -23.85
N PRO A 332 -4.68 8.40 -24.19
CA PRO A 332 -3.89 9.56 -24.58
C PRO A 332 -3.07 10.18 -23.44
N HIS A 333 -3.12 9.61 -22.25
CA HIS A 333 -2.57 10.23 -21.04
C HIS A 333 -1.52 9.34 -20.35
N ARG A 334 -0.26 9.78 -20.45
CA ARG A 334 0.81 9.39 -19.53
C ARG A 334 0.44 9.89 -18.13
N LEU A 335 0.80 9.14 -17.07
CA LEU A 335 0.77 9.72 -15.73
C LEU A 335 1.81 10.85 -15.67
N TRP A 336 1.37 12.01 -15.22
CA TRP A 336 2.27 13.13 -14.97
C TRP A 336 2.89 13.03 -13.59
N ARG A 337 3.88 13.86 -13.35
CA ARG A 337 4.53 14.00 -12.05
C ARG A 337 3.49 14.28 -10.95
N ASN A 338 3.58 13.52 -9.85
CA ASN A 338 2.68 13.58 -8.69
C ASN A 338 1.21 13.24 -9.02
N TRP A 339 0.98 12.44 -10.07
CA TRP A 339 -0.36 11.97 -10.40
C TRP A 339 -0.60 10.55 -9.92
N MET A 340 -1.87 10.25 -9.75
CA MET A 340 -2.37 8.94 -9.35
C MET A 340 -3.37 8.41 -10.37
N LEU A 341 -3.22 7.14 -10.69
CA LEU A 341 -4.17 6.35 -11.46
C LEU A 341 -4.94 5.43 -10.51
N GLU A 342 -6.25 5.37 -10.64
CA GLU A 342 -7.08 4.36 -9.99
C GLU A 342 -7.59 3.35 -11.02
N SER A 343 -7.66 2.08 -10.62
CA SER A 343 -8.17 0.98 -11.42
C SER A 343 -8.93 0.01 -10.54
N SER A 344 -9.85 -0.76 -11.12
CA SER A 344 -10.56 -1.85 -10.44
C SER A 344 -9.93 -3.20 -10.75
N VAL A 345 -10.08 -4.14 -9.83
CA VAL A 345 -9.68 -5.53 -10.03
C VAL A 345 -10.73 -6.24 -10.88
N PRO A 346 -10.35 -7.10 -11.84
CA PRO A 346 -11.29 -7.74 -12.77
C PRO A 346 -11.97 -8.98 -12.18
N GLY A 347 -13.08 -9.36 -12.81
CA GLY A 347 -13.73 -10.67 -12.64
C GLY A 347 -14.19 -10.99 -11.22
N GLU A 348 -14.04 -12.23 -10.81
CA GLU A 348 -14.43 -12.72 -9.47
C GLU A 348 -13.64 -12.04 -8.35
N ALA A 349 -12.40 -11.66 -8.60
CA ALA A 349 -11.59 -10.91 -7.66
C ALA A 349 -12.28 -9.59 -7.22
N ALA A 350 -13.10 -8.98 -8.07
CA ALA A 350 -13.85 -7.77 -7.76
C ALA A 350 -14.86 -7.93 -6.59
N SER A 351 -15.19 -9.15 -6.17
CA SER A 351 -16.12 -9.40 -5.06
C SER A 351 -15.50 -10.16 -3.88
N GLN A 352 -14.34 -10.80 -4.08
CA GLN A 352 -13.78 -11.76 -3.14
C GLN A 352 -12.33 -11.43 -2.72
N ALA A 353 -11.69 -10.43 -3.33
CA ALA A 353 -10.31 -10.11 -3.04
C ALA A 353 -10.15 -9.23 -1.80
N SER A 354 -9.28 -9.61 -0.89
CA SER A 354 -8.71 -8.74 0.14
C SER A 354 -7.41 -8.07 -0.33
N ALA A 355 -6.68 -8.74 -1.23
CA ALA A 355 -5.45 -8.27 -1.85
C ALA A 355 -5.26 -8.94 -3.22
N VAL A 356 -4.37 -8.39 -4.04
CA VAL A 356 -4.01 -8.94 -5.36
C VAL A 356 -2.51 -9.03 -5.55
N ALA A 357 -2.09 -10.04 -6.31
CA ALA A 357 -0.73 -10.17 -6.80
C ALA A 357 -0.63 -9.50 -8.17
N VAL A 358 0.22 -8.49 -8.31
CA VAL A 358 0.35 -7.69 -9.53
C VAL A 358 1.82 -7.40 -9.85
N ASN A 359 2.10 -7.21 -11.13
CA ASN A 359 3.35 -6.63 -11.60
C ASN A 359 3.08 -5.21 -12.09
N VAL A 360 3.82 -4.24 -11.56
CA VAL A 360 3.68 -2.83 -11.91
C VAL A 360 4.89 -2.41 -12.73
N THR A 361 4.65 -1.85 -13.91
CA THR A 361 5.72 -1.41 -14.81
C THR A 361 5.63 0.08 -15.08
N ALA A 362 6.70 0.81 -14.78
CA ALA A 362 6.92 2.15 -15.31
C ALA A 362 7.50 2.01 -16.72
N VAL A 363 6.92 2.68 -17.72
CA VAL A 363 7.37 2.63 -19.12
C VAL A 363 7.69 4.04 -19.61
N ASP A 364 8.80 4.18 -20.30
CA ASP A 364 9.25 5.45 -20.89
C ASP A 364 9.21 6.60 -19.86
N ALA A 365 9.89 6.39 -18.72
CA ALA A 365 9.99 7.38 -17.65
C ALA A 365 10.59 8.69 -18.12
N LEU A 366 10.08 9.83 -17.63
CA LEU A 366 10.59 11.17 -18.02
C LEU A 366 11.86 11.58 -17.27
N GLY A 367 12.21 10.87 -16.21
CA GLY A 367 13.38 11.15 -15.38
C GLY A 367 13.47 10.23 -14.17
N TRP A 368 14.24 10.64 -13.19
CA TRP A 368 14.33 9.94 -11.91
C TRP A 368 13.03 10.03 -11.13
N GLY A 369 12.55 8.90 -10.64
CA GLY A 369 11.31 8.83 -9.88
C GLY A 369 10.96 7.41 -9.44
N TYR A 370 9.71 7.27 -8.97
CA TYR A 370 9.20 5.99 -8.50
C TYR A 370 7.68 5.89 -8.72
N LEU A 371 7.22 4.65 -8.76
CA LEU A 371 5.81 4.31 -8.62
C LEU A 371 5.55 3.73 -7.24
N THR A 372 4.37 4.02 -6.70
CA THR A 372 3.85 3.39 -5.50
C THR A 372 2.50 2.75 -5.79
N MET A 373 2.39 1.44 -5.53
CA MET A 373 1.16 0.69 -5.64
C MET A 373 0.47 0.57 -4.29
N GLY A 374 -0.85 0.73 -4.27
CA GLY A 374 -1.64 0.56 -3.06
C GLY A 374 -3.13 0.42 -3.34
N PRO A 375 -3.98 0.23 -2.30
CA PRO A 375 -5.42 0.27 -2.45
C PRO A 375 -5.88 1.62 -3.01
N ALA A 376 -6.93 1.65 -3.82
CA ALA A 376 -7.49 2.90 -4.33
C ALA A 376 -7.85 3.83 -3.16
N ARG A 377 -7.75 5.14 -3.39
CA ARG A 377 -8.01 6.18 -2.38
C ARG A 377 -7.06 6.19 -1.18
N THR A 378 -6.05 5.34 -1.12
CA THR A 378 -5.05 5.34 -0.04
C THR A 378 -4.20 6.60 -0.05
N TYR A 379 -3.93 7.13 -1.23
CA TYR A 379 -3.05 8.29 -1.45
C TYR A 379 -3.82 9.49 -1.99
N ARG A 380 -5.12 9.60 -1.74
CA ARG A 380 -5.87 10.79 -2.13
C ARG A 380 -5.28 12.03 -1.44
N TRP A 381 -4.34 12.60 -2.16
CA TRP A 381 -3.86 13.98 -2.16
C TRP A 381 -3.88 14.75 -0.85
N ALA A 382 -2.82 14.63 -0.09
CA ALA A 382 -2.19 15.80 0.47
C ALA A 382 -0.93 16.04 -0.37
N PRO A 383 -0.70 17.19 -1.01
CA PRO A 383 0.52 17.50 -1.74
C PRO A 383 1.79 17.39 -0.88
N SER A 384 1.64 17.31 0.44
CA SER A 384 2.70 17.15 1.43
C SER A 384 2.93 15.69 1.89
N VAL A 385 2.07 14.73 1.54
CA VAL A 385 2.22 13.33 1.95
C VAL A 385 2.51 12.48 0.71
N TYR A 386 3.74 12.57 0.23
CA TYR A 386 4.26 11.60 -0.72
C TYR A 386 4.36 10.23 -0.04
N PRO A 387 4.05 9.13 -0.76
CA PRO A 387 4.28 7.81 -0.22
C PRO A 387 5.74 7.67 0.25
N GLU A 388 5.95 7.28 1.49
CA GLU A 388 7.29 7.09 2.05
C GLU A 388 7.99 5.83 1.51
N TYR A 389 7.28 5.02 0.71
CA TYR A 389 7.82 3.83 0.07
C TYR A 389 7.57 3.83 -1.43
N SER A 390 8.40 3.12 -2.15
CA SER A 390 8.29 2.91 -3.59
C SER A 390 8.03 1.43 -3.88
N THR A 391 7.21 1.15 -4.88
CA THR A 391 7.09 -0.20 -5.45
C THR A 391 8.12 -0.37 -6.57
N VAL A 392 8.23 0.59 -7.47
CA VAL A 392 9.14 0.60 -8.62
C VAL A 392 10.00 1.86 -8.56
N ASN A 393 11.30 1.73 -8.80
CA ASN A 393 12.19 2.88 -8.93
C ASN A 393 12.75 2.95 -10.35
N HIS A 394 12.72 4.13 -10.95
CA HIS A 394 13.36 4.42 -12.23
C HIS A 394 14.31 5.60 -12.08
N THR A 395 15.47 5.50 -12.70
CA THR A 395 16.57 6.45 -12.50
C THR A 395 16.91 7.26 -13.74
N GLU A 396 16.35 6.90 -14.89
CA GLU A 396 16.71 7.50 -16.16
C GLU A 396 15.50 7.76 -17.05
N ARG A 397 15.64 8.73 -17.91
CA ARG A 397 14.67 9.00 -18.97
C ARG A 397 14.62 7.85 -19.97
N GLY A 398 13.41 7.48 -20.41
CA GLY A 398 13.16 6.37 -21.34
C GLY A 398 13.25 4.98 -20.70
N GLN A 399 13.50 4.90 -19.40
CA GLN A 399 13.62 3.62 -18.71
C GLN A 399 12.28 2.91 -18.60
N THR A 400 12.32 1.57 -18.78
CA THR A 400 11.21 0.65 -18.51
C THR A 400 11.63 -0.30 -17.39
N VAL A 401 10.90 -0.27 -16.26
CA VAL A 401 11.22 -1.07 -15.06
C VAL A 401 9.94 -1.65 -14.48
N ALA A 402 9.97 -2.94 -14.18
CA ALA A 402 8.88 -3.67 -13.56
C ALA A 402 9.24 -4.12 -12.15
N ASN A 403 8.24 -4.25 -11.29
CA ASN A 403 8.35 -4.93 -10.01
C ASN A 403 7.02 -5.58 -9.63
N HIS A 404 7.11 -6.83 -9.14
CA HIS A 404 5.98 -7.58 -8.63
C HIS A 404 5.71 -7.25 -7.16
N CYS A 405 4.46 -7.04 -6.82
CA CYS A 405 4.06 -6.78 -5.44
C CYS A 405 2.69 -7.40 -5.12
N VAL A 406 2.38 -7.46 -3.84
CA VAL A 406 1.03 -7.76 -3.35
C VAL A 406 0.44 -6.48 -2.77
N SER A 407 -0.69 -6.05 -3.29
CA SER A 407 -1.41 -4.88 -2.84
C SER A 407 -2.77 -5.25 -2.25
N ARG A 408 -3.12 -4.65 -1.12
CA ARG A 408 -4.51 -4.66 -0.64
C ARG A 408 -5.41 -3.95 -1.65
N VAL A 409 -6.69 -4.25 -1.59
CA VAL A 409 -7.72 -3.57 -2.38
C VAL A 409 -8.72 -2.86 -1.47
N THR A 410 -9.32 -1.78 -1.96
CA THR A 410 -10.41 -1.10 -1.23
C THR A 410 -11.71 -1.89 -1.31
N ARG A 411 -12.71 -1.46 -0.52
CA ARG A 411 -14.06 -2.06 -0.52
C ARG A 411 -14.71 -2.08 -1.91
N ASP A 412 -14.39 -1.10 -2.74
CA ASP A 412 -14.85 -1.05 -4.14
C ASP A 412 -13.87 -1.82 -5.07
N HIS A 413 -13.01 -2.66 -4.50
CA HIS A 413 -11.98 -3.47 -5.17
C HIS A 413 -11.05 -2.65 -6.06
N GLY A 414 -10.79 -1.43 -5.64
CA GLY A 414 -9.94 -0.49 -6.34
C GLY A 414 -8.47 -0.61 -5.93
N LEU A 415 -7.61 -0.32 -6.91
CA LEU A 415 -6.18 -0.17 -6.80
C LEU A 415 -5.78 1.23 -7.20
N SER A 416 -4.65 1.72 -6.69
CA SER A 416 -4.05 2.97 -7.14
C SER A 416 -2.57 2.82 -7.42
N VAL A 417 -2.09 3.57 -8.41
CA VAL A 417 -0.68 3.74 -8.71
C VAL A 417 -0.35 5.22 -8.68
N TYR A 418 0.50 5.63 -7.77
CA TYR A 418 1.07 6.98 -7.70
C TYR A 418 2.36 7.03 -8.49
N ALA A 419 2.57 8.11 -9.26
CA ALA A 419 3.81 8.39 -9.98
C ALA A 419 4.46 9.66 -9.45
N SER A 420 5.68 9.55 -8.90
CA SER A 420 6.46 10.72 -8.43
C SER A 420 7.07 11.51 -9.59
N GLU A 421 7.23 10.87 -10.75
CA GLU A 421 7.67 11.48 -12.01
C GLU A 421 6.89 10.87 -13.18
N GLY A 422 6.77 11.59 -14.28
CA GLY A 422 5.96 11.19 -15.43
C GLY A 422 6.43 9.90 -16.09
N CYS A 423 5.48 8.97 -16.33
CA CYS A 423 5.72 7.72 -17.08
C CYS A 423 4.40 7.14 -17.60
N HIS A 424 4.47 6.19 -18.52
CA HIS A 424 3.35 5.28 -18.72
C HIS A 424 3.37 4.18 -17.64
N VAL A 425 2.19 3.67 -17.31
CA VAL A 425 2.01 2.62 -16.29
C VAL A 425 1.31 1.43 -16.90
N LEU A 426 1.87 0.25 -16.66
CA LEU A 426 1.21 -1.02 -16.89
C LEU A 426 0.98 -1.69 -15.53
N VAL A 427 -0.15 -2.38 -15.40
CA VAL A 427 -0.41 -3.27 -14.26
C VAL A 427 -0.88 -4.61 -14.82
N ASP A 428 -0.11 -5.64 -14.53
CA ASP A 428 -0.41 -7.01 -14.91
C ASP A 428 -0.84 -7.80 -13.67
N TYR A 429 -1.94 -8.53 -13.77
CA TYR A 429 -2.61 -9.25 -12.69
C TYR A 429 -2.30 -10.74 -12.76
N PHE A 430 -2.05 -11.38 -11.60
CA PHE A 430 -1.64 -12.79 -11.48
C PHE A 430 -2.54 -13.62 -10.56
N GLY A 431 -3.50 -13.00 -9.89
CA GLY A 431 -4.40 -13.67 -8.96
C GLY A 431 -4.71 -12.80 -7.75
N TYR A 432 -5.57 -13.31 -6.88
CA TYR A 432 -6.03 -12.57 -5.71
C TYR A 432 -5.96 -13.41 -4.44
N PHE A 433 -5.92 -12.73 -3.31
CA PHE A 433 -6.06 -13.31 -1.99
C PHE A 433 -7.50 -13.13 -1.52
N THR A 434 -8.13 -14.23 -1.10
CA THR A 434 -9.51 -14.26 -0.61
C THR A 434 -9.74 -13.36 0.58
N GLY A 435 -10.98 -13.03 0.85
CA GLY A 435 -11.41 -12.26 2.00
C GLY A 435 -12.09 -10.95 1.60
N SER A 436 -12.70 -10.33 2.57
CA SER A 436 -13.31 -9.03 2.35
C SER A 436 -12.21 -7.99 2.19
N PRO A 437 -12.34 -7.11 1.18
CA PRO A 437 -11.58 -5.88 1.19
C PRO A 437 -11.86 -5.20 2.53
N ARG A 438 -10.85 -4.61 3.14
CA ARG A 438 -11.06 -3.92 4.41
C ARG A 438 -12.23 -2.96 4.25
N SER A 439 -13.27 -3.15 5.04
CA SER A 439 -14.11 -2.04 5.41
C SER A 439 -13.15 -1.07 6.09
N ALA A 440 -12.81 0.04 5.46
CA ALA A 440 -12.32 1.17 6.23
C ALA A 440 -13.23 1.24 7.45
N ALA A 441 -12.66 1.33 8.64
CA ALA A 441 -13.47 1.47 9.85
C ALA A 441 -14.38 2.67 9.63
N VAL A 442 -15.65 2.41 9.34
CA VAL A 442 -16.62 3.46 9.06
C VAL A 442 -17.19 3.84 10.40
N GLY A 443 -16.73 4.98 10.94
CA GLY A 443 -17.44 5.60 12.02
C GLY A 443 -18.80 6.08 11.48
N ALA A 444 -19.87 5.61 12.09
CA ALA A 444 -21.20 6.18 11.86
C ALA A 444 -21.22 7.65 12.31
N PRO A 445 -22.12 8.49 11.78
CA PRO A 445 -22.29 9.87 12.26
C PRO A 445 -22.48 9.98 13.79
N ASP A 446 -23.06 8.93 14.38
CA ASP A 446 -23.31 8.83 15.83
C ASP A 446 -22.10 8.29 16.65
N ASN A 447 -21.02 7.89 15.99
CA ASN A 447 -19.78 7.49 16.63
C ASN A 447 -18.67 8.45 16.16
N PRO A 448 -18.47 9.58 16.86
CA PRO A 448 -17.55 10.62 16.43
C PRO A 448 -16.12 10.04 16.39
N ALA A 449 -15.40 10.38 15.32
CA ALA A 449 -13.97 10.10 15.24
C ALA A 449 -13.25 10.80 16.41
N PRO A 450 -12.16 10.23 16.92
CA PRO A 450 -11.25 11.00 17.75
C PRO A 450 -10.84 12.28 17.02
N GLN A 451 -10.64 13.36 17.78
CA GLN A 451 -10.22 14.64 17.21
C GLN A 451 -9.03 14.47 16.26
N ALA A 452 -9.09 15.08 15.08
CA ALA A 452 -7.99 15.06 14.13
C ALA A 452 -6.78 15.79 14.72
N ILE A 453 -5.60 15.17 14.62
CA ILE A 453 -4.35 15.74 15.11
C ILE A 453 -3.63 16.38 13.92
N GLY A 454 -3.37 17.68 14.03
CA GLY A 454 -2.53 18.42 13.09
C GLY A 454 -3.26 19.55 12.35
N PRO A 455 -2.50 20.58 11.95
CA PRO A 455 -3.04 21.81 11.38
C PRO A 455 -3.28 21.76 9.86
N GLU A 456 -2.95 20.67 9.20
CA GLU A 456 -3.04 20.58 7.73
C GLU A 456 -4.03 19.51 7.30
N TRP A 457 -5.09 19.94 6.63
CA TRP A 457 -6.09 19.07 6.01
C TRP A 457 -6.16 19.35 4.50
N MET A 458 -6.78 18.46 3.75
CA MET A 458 -7.08 18.66 2.33
C MET A 458 -8.58 18.65 2.09
N LEU A 459 -9.11 19.76 1.62
CA LEU A 459 -10.47 19.88 1.13
C LEU A 459 -10.57 19.37 -0.30
N LYS A 460 -11.52 18.50 -0.57
CA LYS A 460 -11.84 17.97 -1.90
C LYS A 460 -13.33 18.10 -2.19
N VAL A 461 -13.65 18.60 -3.37
CA VAL A 461 -15.03 18.69 -3.84
C VAL A 461 -15.08 18.18 -5.28
N PRO A 462 -15.35 16.87 -5.49
CA PRO A 462 -15.29 16.24 -6.81
C PRO A 462 -16.18 16.93 -7.86
N ALA A 463 -17.39 17.36 -7.49
CA ALA A 463 -18.31 18.07 -8.39
C ALA A 463 -17.73 19.38 -8.96
N LEU A 464 -16.73 19.96 -8.32
CA LEU A 464 -16.05 21.19 -8.76
C LEU A 464 -14.64 20.94 -9.29
N ASN A 465 -14.16 19.69 -9.27
CA ASN A 465 -12.75 19.35 -9.51
C ASN A 465 -11.84 20.21 -8.61
N LEU A 466 -12.24 20.39 -7.34
CA LEU A 466 -11.56 21.23 -6.37
C LEU A 466 -10.71 20.37 -5.44
N GLU A 467 -9.47 20.78 -5.28
CA GLU A 467 -8.57 20.35 -4.20
C GLU A 467 -7.88 21.58 -3.64
N SER A 468 -7.88 21.74 -2.32
CA SER A 468 -7.27 22.87 -1.63
C SER A 468 -6.75 22.44 -0.28
N ARG A 469 -5.54 22.88 0.07
CA ARG A 469 -4.99 22.68 1.40
C ARG A 469 -5.83 23.51 2.40
N VAL A 470 -6.12 22.94 3.55
CA VAL A 470 -6.79 23.63 4.66
C VAL A 470 -5.77 23.87 5.76
N ARG A 471 -5.65 25.11 6.19
CA ARG A 471 -4.67 25.54 7.20
C ARG A 471 -5.30 26.44 8.26
N ASP A 472 -4.76 26.33 9.47
CA ASP A 472 -4.94 27.33 10.52
C ASP A 472 -4.01 28.52 10.29
N GLY A 473 -4.25 29.62 10.97
CA GLY A 473 -3.41 30.81 10.93
C GLY A 473 -4.15 32.10 10.68
N ASP A 474 -3.44 33.10 10.17
CA ASP A 474 -4.06 34.35 9.74
C ASP A 474 -4.85 34.14 8.46
N SER A 475 -6.10 34.54 8.48
CA SER A 475 -7.04 34.29 7.37
C SER A 475 -6.60 34.92 6.06
N VAL A 476 -6.01 36.12 6.11
CA VAL A 476 -5.54 36.85 4.90
C VAL A 476 -4.33 36.12 4.32
N VAL A 477 -3.36 35.79 5.16
CA VAL A 477 -2.14 35.10 4.72
C VAL A 477 -2.48 33.76 4.07
N VAL A 478 -3.32 32.94 4.72
CA VAL A 478 -3.68 31.61 4.21
C VAL A 478 -4.43 31.70 2.89
N THR A 479 -5.43 32.59 2.79
CA THR A 479 -6.23 32.70 1.57
C THR A 479 -5.49 33.36 0.41
N ASP A 480 -4.59 34.30 0.67
CA ASP A 480 -3.76 34.98 -0.36
C ASP A 480 -2.68 34.03 -0.93
N GLU A 481 -2.28 33.02 -0.19
CA GLU A 481 -1.43 31.93 -0.68
C GLU A 481 -2.20 30.90 -1.54
N GLY A 482 -3.51 31.05 -1.68
CA GLY A 482 -4.37 30.16 -2.49
C GLY A 482 -4.89 28.94 -1.72
N ASP A 483 -4.69 28.88 -0.42
CA ASP A 483 -5.17 27.83 0.44
C ASP A 483 -6.59 28.12 1.00
N THR A 484 -7.20 27.13 1.62
CA THR A 484 -8.47 27.27 2.37
C THR A 484 -8.14 27.49 3.82
N TRP A 485 -8.72 28.52 4.42
CA TRP A 485 -8.53 28.84 5.82
C TRP A 485 -9.57 28.15 6.69
N HIS A 486 -9.11 27.43 7.73
CA HIS A 486 -9.98 26.94 8.80
C HIS A 486 -10.26 28.08 9.78
N TRP A 487 -11.54 28.42 9.94
CA TRP A 487 -11.94 29.47 10.85
C TRP A 487 -11.78 29.02 12.30
N THR A 488 -10.68 29.41 12.92
CA THR A 488 -10.35 29.09 14.31
C THR A 488 -11.46 29.56 15.26
N GLY A 489 -11.87 28.68 16.15
CA GLY A 489 -13.03 28.90 17.05
C GLY A 489 -14.34 28.34 16.53
N THR A 490 -14.36 27.71 15.36
CA THR A 490 -15.38 26.75 14.93
C THR A 490 -14.94 25.32 15.33
N GLY A 491 -15.66 24.27 14.96
CA GLY A 491 -15.28 22.90 15.33
C GLY A 491 -14.06 22.39 14.60
N ASP A 492 -13.43 21.37 15.16
CA ASP A 492 -12.39 20.58 14.51
C ASP A 492 -12.98 19.33 13.84
N MET A 493 -12.21 18.71 12.90
CA MET A 493 -12.64 17.49 12.26
C MET A 493 -12.90 16.38 13.27
N GLY A 494 -14.05 15.70 13.11
CA GLY A 494 -14.47 14.61 13.98
C GLY A 494 -15.15 15.02 15.28
N GLN A 495 -15.24 16.31 15.59
CA GLN A 495 -16.04 16.80 16.71
C GLN A 495 -17.52 16.91 16.33
N SER A 496 -18.41 16.81 17.33
CA SER A 496 -19.85 17.10 17.17
C SER A 496 -20.08 18.62 17.05
N ALA A 497 -19.47 19.22 16.03
CA ALA A 497 -19.50 20.66 15.78
C ALA A 497 -19.41 20.93 14.29
N ASN A 498 -19.70 22.15 13.87
CA ASN A 498 -19.50 22.59 12.51
C ASN A 498 -18.11 23.15 12.32
N VAL A 499 -17.44 22.70 11.26
CA VAL A 499 -16.13 23.20 10.81
C VAL A 499 -16.35 24.23 9.71
N ALA A 500 -15.94 25.46 9.93
CA ALA A 500 -16.08 26.51 8.93
C ALA A 500 -14.77 26.71 8.14
N LEU A 501 -14.86 26.58 6.82
CA LEU A 501 -13.77 26.71 5.88
C LEU A 501 -13.99 27.89 4.94
N PHE A 502 -13.01 28.79 4.85
CA PHE A 502 -13.08 30.00 4.08
C PHE A 502 -11.97 30.05 3.01
N ALA A 503 -12.31 30.42 1.77
CA ALA A 503 -11.33 30.64 0.71
C ALA A 503 -11.79 31.68 -0.31
N HIS A 504 -10.83 32.21 -1.07
CA HIS A 504 -11.10 33.12 -2.17
C HIS A 504 -11.91 32.49 -3.31
N ARG A 505 -12.67 33.32 -4.02
CA ARG A 505 -13.38 32.94 -5.26
C ARG A 505 -12.69 33.47 -6.51
N THR A 506 -11.99 34.59 -6.44
CA THR A 506 -11.41 35.28 -7.60
C THR A 506 -9.90 35.42 -7.51
N ASP A 507 -9.39 35.67 -6.31
CA ASP A 507 -7.98 35.95 -6.08
C ASP A 507 -7.21 34.67 -5.68
N ALA A 508 -5.90 34.70 -5.76
CA ALA A 508 -4.99 33.62 -5.34
C ALA A 508 -5.42 32.20 -5.81
N GLY A 509 -5.80 32.08 -7.08
CA GLY A 509 -6.29 30.81 -7.64
C GLY A 509 -7.75 30.50 -7.39
N GLY A 510 -8.43 31.19 -6.45
CA GLY A 510 -9.84 31.10 -6.15
C GLY A 510 -10.35 29.68 -5.89
N PRO A 511 -9.87 28.99 -4.84
CA PRO A 511 -10.25 27.60 -4.59
C PRO A 511 -11.78 27.39 -4.60
N LEU A 512 -12.54 28.29 -3.97
CA LEU A 512 -14.00 28.22 -3.94
C LEU A 512 -14.69 28.99 -5.08
N ARG A 513 -14.01 29.21 -6.22
CA ARG A 513 -14.56 29.95 -7.40
C ARG A 513 -15.95 29.45 -7.81
N ASN A 514 -16.13 28.16 -7.87
CA ASN A 514 -17.34 27.50 -8.34
C ASN A 514 -18.27 26.97 -7.24
N VAL A 515 -18.02 27.32 -5.97
CA VAL A 515 -18.79 26.83 -4.82
C VAL A 515 -20.31 27.05 -4.97
N HIS A 516 -20.72 28.07 -5.70
CA HIS A 516 -22.12 28.38 -6.01
C HIS A 516 -22.83 27.35 -6.90
N ARG A 517 -22.10 26.42 -7.51
CA ARG A 517 -22.65 25.34 -8.35
C ARG A 517 -23.05 24.12 -7.54
N LEU A 518 -22.60 24.02 -6.29
CA LEU A 518 -22.93 22.87 -5.44
C LEU A 518 -24.42 22.81 -5.17
N VAL A 519 -24.97 21.62 -5.22
CA VAL A 519 -26.35 21.30 -4.95
C VAL A 519 -26.45 20.23 -3.86
N ALA A 520 -27.61 20.08 -3.24
CA ALA A 520 -27.83 19.01 -2.26
C ALA A 520 -27.52 17.64 -2.88
N GLY A 521 -26.82 16.80 -2.13
CA GLY A 521 -26.31 15.51 -2.58
C GLY A 521 -24.87 15.53 -3.09
N ASP A 522 -24.30 16.70 -3.40
CA ASP A 522 -22.88 16.77 -3.80
C ASP A 522 -21.96 16.41 -2.63
N ARG A 523 -20.85 15.77 -2.94
CA ARG A 523 -19.87 15.29 -1.96
C ARG A 523 -18.82 16.35 -1.66
N VAL A 524 -18.52 16.51 -0.36
CA VAL A 524 -17.37 17.24 0.16
C VAL A 524 -16.53 16.27 0.99
N GLU A 525 -15.24 16.19 0.73
CA GLU A 525 -14.32 15.31 1.46
C GLU A 525 -13.25 16.16 2.14
N ILE A 526 -12.89 15.81 3.37
CA ILE A 526 -11.74 16.38 4.07
C ILE A 526 -10.82 15.26 4.51
N VAL A 527 -9.59 15.32 4.04
CA VAL A 527 -8.52 14.37 4.37
C VAL A 527 -7.60 15.02 5.38
N THR A 528 -7.37 14.35 6.49
CA THR A 528 -6.52 14.83 7.59
C THR A 528 -5.13 14.23 7.57
N SER A 529 -4.15 14.91 8.15
CA SER A 529 -2.76 14.45 8.21
C SER A 529 -2.57 13.16 9.00
N ASP A 530 -3.48 12.82 9.91
CA ASP A 530 -3.52 11.56 10.66
C ASP A 530 -4.22 10.41 9.92
N ARG A 531 -4.39 10.54 8.58
CA ARG A 531 -4.89 9.49 7.67
C ARG A 531 -6.37 9.16 7.82
N ARG A 532 -7.17 10.14 8.21
CA ARG A 532 -8.63 10.01 8.19
C ARG A 532 -9.24 10.80 7.04
N THR A 533 -10.34 10.30 6.50
CA THR A 533 -11.17 11.01 5.55
C THR A 533 -12.57 11.15 6.10
N PHE A 534 -13.07 12.36 6.07
CA PHE A 534 -14.44 12.70 6.45
C PHE A 534 -15.22 13.03 5.17
N GLU A 535 -16.27 12.27 4.89
CA GLU A 535 -17.16 12.49 3.74
C GLU A 535 -18.44 13.18 4.22
N TYR A 536 -18.71 14.33 3.62
CA TYR A 536 -19.90 15.12 3.86
C TYR A 536 -20.75 15.17 2.60
N GLU A 537 -22.04 15.32 2.76
CA GLU A 537 -23.02 15.57 1.70
C GLU A 537 -23.59 16.96 1.86
N VAL A 538 -23.57 17.76 0.77
CA VAL A 538 -24.16 19.09 0.74
C VAL A 538 -25.66 19.00 1.01
N VAL A 539 -26.14 19.76 1.97
CA VAL A 539 -27.57 19.80 2.33
C VAL A 539 -28.25 21.10 1.95
N GLU A 540 -27.49 22.21 2.01
CA GLU A 540 -28.06 23.54 1.69
C GLU A 540 -26.99 24.52 1.22
N ARG A 541 -27.45 25.55 0.56
CA ARG A 541 -26.65 26.70 0.15
C ARG A 541 -27.37 27.98 0.51
N LEU A 542 -26.73 28.81 1.31
CA LEU A 542 -27.26 30.04 1.85
C LEU A 542 -26.52 31.26 1.32
N LEU A 543 -27.17 32.40 1.30
CA LEU A 543 -26.56 33.70 1.05
C LEU A 543 -26.81 34.57 2.30
N THR A 544 -25.72 35.06 2.91
CA THR A 544 -25.78 35.95 4.07
C THR A 544 -25.02 37.24 3.78
N SER A 545 -25.17 38.26 4.63
CA SER A 545 -24.30 39.44 4.56
C SER A 545 -22.85 39.07 4.91
N SER A 546 -21.95 40.04 4.80
CA SER A 546 -20.57 39.88 5.25
C SER A 546 -20.37 40.00 6.75
N ASP A 547 -21.46 40.20 7.52
CA ASP A 547 -21.45 40.26 8.97
C ASP A 547 -21.06 38.92 9.59
N ARG A 548 -20.16 38.96 10.56
CA ARG A 548 -19.58 37.77 11.20
C ARG A 548 -20.63 36.92 11.89
N ASP A 549 -21.56 37.57 12.60
CA ASP A 549 -22.56 36.84 13.39
C ASP A 549 -23.62 36.21 12.50
N GLU A 550 -23.98 36.84 11.39
CA GLU A 550 -24.85 36.26 10.39
C GLU A 550 -24.19 35.08 9.66
N ILE A 551 -22.90 35.16 9.36
CA ILE A 551 -22.15 34.04 8.77
C ILE A 551 -22.12 32.87 9.76
N LEU A 552 -21.78 33.13 11.03
CA LEU A 552 -21.76 32.09 12.07
C LEU A 552 -23.15 31.49 12.31
N ALA A 553 -24.21 32.29 12.25
CA ALA A 553 -25.60 31.80 12.34
C ALA A 553 -25.93 30.87 11.17
N ALA A 554 -25.52 31.24 9.94
CA ALA A 554 -25.70 30.40 8.76
C ALA A 554 -24.92 29.08 8.82
N THR A 555 -23.74 29.05 9.43
CA THR A 555 -22.95 27.81 9.62
C THR A 555 -23.51 26.92 10.72
N ARG A 556 -24.26 27.45 11.68
CA ARG A 556 -24.86 26.70 12.79
C ARG A 556 -26.24 26.11 12.50
N SER A 557 -26.72 26.21 11.26
CA SER A 557 -28.02 25.67 10.86
C SER A 557 -28.13 24.16 11.03
N LEU A 558 -26.96 23.45 11.04
CA LEU A 558 -26.90 22.02 11.28
C LEU A 558 -26.50 21.71 12.71
N SER A 559 -27.32 20.94 13.40
CA SER A 559 -27.13 20.52 14.81
C SER A 559 -26.18 19.32 14.99
N THR A 560 -25.49 18.91 13.96
CA THR A 560 -24.66 17.69 13.91
C THR A 560 -23.27 18.00 13.35
N THR A 561 -22.38 17.04 13.39
CA THR A 561 -21.07 17.14 12.73
C THR A 561 -21.23 17.56 11.26
N SER A 562 -20.69 18.71 10.91
CA SER A 562 -20.90 19.34 9.60
C SER A 562 -19.69 20.17 9.18
N VAL A 563 -19.61 20.49 7.90
CA VAL A 563 -18.65 21.43 7.33
C VAL A 563 -19.38 22.53 6.55
N SER A 564 -18.91 23.76 6.68
CA SER A 564 -19.41 24.90 5.92
C SER A 564 -18.30 25.46 5.03
N LEU A 565 -18.55 25.52 3.72
CA LEU A 565 -17.66 26.18 2.75
C LEU A 565 -18.14 27.61 2.58
N ILE A 566 -17.28 28.58 2.84
CA ILE A 566 -17.63 30.02 2.88
C ILE A 566 -16.77 30.78 1.90
N ALA A 567 -17.39 31.62 1.07
CA ALA A 567 -16.67 32.48 0.16
C ALA A 567 -17.40 33.79 -0.15
N CYS A 568 -16.68 34.77 -0.68
CA CYS A 568 -17.26 36.06 -1.10
C CYS A 568 -18.30 35.89 -2.20
N SER A 569 -19.34 36.70 -2.20
CA SER A 569 -20.43 36.62 -3.18
C SER A 569 -21.11 37.96 -3.41
N ARG A 570 -21.80 38.12 -4.57
CA ARG A 570 -22.86 39.11 -4.80
C ARG A 570 -24.22 38.50 -4.44
N LYS A 571 -25.24 39.34 -4.35
CA LYS A 571 -26.61 38.90 -4.10
C LYS A 571 -27.15 37.90 -5.14
N ASN A 572 -26.59 37.89 -6.33
CA ASN A 572 -26.92 36.94 -7.42
C ASN A 572 -25.95 35.78 -7.54
N PHE A 573 -25.17 35.47 -6.49
CA PHE A 573 -24.15 34.42 -6.45
C PHE A 573 -22.91 34.60 -7.36
N LEU A 574 -22.75 35.78 -8.01
CA LEU A 574 -21.52 36.06 -8.75
C LEU A 574 -20.35 36.37 -7.80
N PRO A 575 -19.10 36.09 -8.18
CA PRO A 575 -17.95 36.11 -7.26
C PRO A 575 -17.34 37.48 -6.93
N THR A 576 -17.87 38.59 -7.46
CA THR A 576 -17.13 39.86 -7.51
C THR A 576 -17.52 40.90 -6.46
N SER A 577 -18.05 40.54 -5.30
CA SER A 577 -18.36 41.48 -4.22
C SER A 577 -18.01 40.93 -2.85
N LEU A 578 -17.63 41.84 -1.95
CA LEU A 578 -17.39 41.56 -0.54
C LEU A 578 -18.61 41.73 0.36
N ASP A 579 -19.76 42.18 -0.19
CA ASP A 579 -20.96 42.54 0.59
C ASP A 579 -21.71 41.32 1.10
N TYR A 580 -21.58 40.21 0.44
CA TYR A 580 -22.26 38.97 0.78
C TYR A 580 -21.29 37.80 0.92
N ARG A 581 -21.73 36.75 1.61
CA ARG A 581 -21.09 35.47 1.68
C ARG A 581 -22.02 34.38 1.18
N ILE A 582 -21.48 33.49 0.35
CA ILE A 582 -22.12 32.21 0.07
C ILE A 582 -21.63 31.22 1.11
N VAL A 583 -22.57 30.51 1.74
CA VAL A 583 -22.29 29.46 2.71
C VAL A 583 -22.93 28.19 2.18
N VAL A 584 -22.11 27.15 1.98
CA VAL A 584 -22.56 25.82 1.59
C VAL A 584 -22.33 24.89 2.75
N ASN A 585 -23.42 24.40 3.33
CA ASN A 585 -23.43 23.52 4.49
C ASN A 585 -23.53 22.07 4.01
N ALA A 586 -22.65 21.21 4.53
CA ALA A 586 -22.64 19.79 4.27
C ALA A 586 -22.59 19.00 5.58
N LYS A 587 -23.39 17.94 5.66
CA LYS A 587 -23.53 17.07 6.82
C LYS A 587 -22.63 15.87 6.68
N LEU A 588 -21.96 15.45 7.77
CA LEU A 588 -21.16 14.23 7.80
C LEU A 588 -22.01 13.01 7.46
N VAL A 589 -21.57 12.24 6.47
CA VAL A 589 -22.19 10.96 6.08
C VAL A 589 -21.41 9.80 6.68
N ARG A 590 -20.09 9.87 6.60
CA ARG A 590 -19.19 8.85 7.14
C ARG A 590 -17.77 9.39 7.27
N TRP A 591 -16.98 8.69 8.07
CA TRP A 591 -15.53 8.87 8.08
C TRP A 591 -14.84 7.51 8.11
N TYR A 592 -13.58 7.47 7.69
CA TYR A 592 -12.79 6.26 7.68
C TYR A 592 -11.31 6.57 7.89
N GLU A 593 -10.59 5.62 8.49
CA GLU A 593 -9.15 5.63 8.63
C GLU A 593 -8.51 4.73 7.55
N TRP A 594 -7.30 5.10 7.15
CA TRP A 594 -6.55 4.45 6.08
C TRP A 594 -5.57 3.42 6.64
#